data_2396f4fdde4efd8fcec3bafc5373f7f6
#
_entry.id   2396f4fdde4efd8fcec3bafc5373f7f6
#
_cell.length_a   1.000
_cell.length_b   1.000
_cell.length_c   1.000
_cell.angle_alpha   90.00
_cell.angle_beta   90.00
_cell.angle_gamma   90.00
#
_symmetry.space_group_name_H-M   'P 1'
#
loop_
_entity.id
_entity.type
_entity.pdbx_description
1 polymer ?
#
loop_
_entity_poly.entity_id
_entity_poly.type
_entity_poly.pdbx_seq_one_letter_code
_entity_poly.pdbx_strand_id
1 'polypeptide(L)'
;MERIVNLCAIGIGNRARKYLEYVVLHPDKARVCAVVDTDPYRLAEARCRYSLAENQCFADVDDFIRSGIGADGVIVATGDDTHYSISRKILEAGFNLLLEKPMAENIRQCRELVALAERKNAVTAMCYVMRYHPYFSRIREIARSGEFGKISRINHRVNVGIDRMTHTFVRGLWSRKEESSPIFISKCCHDVDFIFWLAGPEHLSDNLKISSKGSLTKYCQEAAPEHSAGRCVKCPIESDCRYSAVDLYLRRKEWIENFEVTKGRTIEDAIGEELRSGRYGRCVYHCDNDVFDWQTASIRTSGALEIEITMDGIIDKDGRETEIRFEGGTLLAKDNVITLKSTDGTILREEDFRRTCALPLHAGADIDIVEDFCNAVRTGSQTRCPLRDSLPGLEACFEVEAGLC
;
A
#
# COMPACT_ATOMS: atom_id res chain seq x y z
N MET A 1 26.15 17.68 16.08
CA MET A 1 25.69 16.65 15.12
C MET A 1 24.45 16.01 15.71
N GLU A 2 23.42 15.82 14.91
CA GLU A 2 22.23 15.09 15.36
C GLU A 2 22.56 13.63 15.66
N ARG A 3 21.82 13.00 16.57
CA ARG A 3 22.01 11.59 16.90
C ARG A 3 21.60 10.73 15.69
N ILE A 4 22.48 9.84 15.24
CA ILE A 4 22.18 8.87 14.18
C ILE A 4 21.17 7.86 14.72
N VAL A 5 20.08 7.61 13.96
CA VAL A 5 19.04 6.65 14.32
C VAL A 5 19.43 5.26 13.83
N ASN A 6 19.46 4.29 14.72
CA ASN A 6 19.71 2.89 14.40
C ASN A 6 18.40 2.20 14.01
N LEU A 7 18.29 1.72 12.77
CA LEU A 7 17.10 1.06 12.24
C LEU A 7 17.36 -0.44 12.09
N CYS A 8 16.41 -1.25 12.55
CA CYS A 8 16.29 -2.64 12.15
C CYS A 8 15.19 -2.75 11.09
N ALA A 9 15.39 -3.60 10.07
CA ALA A 9 14.35 -3.88 9.08
C ALA A 9 13.98 -5.36 9.11
N ILE A 10 12.67 -5.65 9.19
CA ILE A 10 12.09 -6.98 9.20
C ILE A 10 11.27 -7.18 7.91
N GLY A 11 11.65 -8.20 7.12
CA GLY A 11 11.15 -8.41 5.77
C GLY A 11 11.87 -7.51 4.75
N ILE A 12 12.97 -8.02 4.16
CA ILE A 12 13.82 -7.26 3.22
C ILE A 12 13.32 -7.42 1.78
N GLY A 13 12.02 -7.31 1.59
CA GLY A 13 11.36 -7.30 0.30
C GLY A 13 11.45 -5.95 -0.42
N ASN A 14 10.68 -5.81 -1.49
CA ASN A 14 10.65 -4.59 -2.32
C ASN A 14 10.32 -3.32 -1.50
N ARG A 15 9.36 -3.39 -0.54
CA ARG A 15 8.97 -2.22 0.24
C ARG A 15 10.07 -1.77 1.21
N ALA A 16 10.62 -2.69 2.00
CA ALA A 16 11.71 -2.35 2.92
C ALA A 16 12.90 -1.74 2.19
N ARG A 17 13.29 -2.28 1.02
CA ARG A 17 14.40 -1.73 0.22
C ARG A 17 14.16 -0.27 -0.16
N LYS A 18 12.93 0.10 -0.53
CA LYS A 18 12.58 1.50 -0.85
C LYS A 18 12.69 2.43 0.36
N TYR A 19 12.27 1.98 1.53
CA TYR A 19 12.42 2.74 2.77
C TYR A 19 13.89 2.88 3.18
N LEU A 20 14.66 1.82 3.05
CA LEU A 20 16.08 1.82 3.39
C LEU A 20 16.96 2.64 2.42
N GLU A 21 16.43 3.10 1.28
CA GLU A 21 17.12 4.12 0.47
C GLU A 21 17.37 5.41 1.26
N TYR A 22 16.51 5.74 2.23
CA TYR A 22 16.76 6.87 3.14
C TYR A 22 18.11 6.76 3.83
N VAL A 23 18.47 5.58 4.32
CA VAL A 23 19.75 5.36 5.00
C VAL A 23 20.94 5.51 4.04
N VAL A 24 20.78 5.11 2.80
CA VAL A 24 21.82 5.26 1.76
C VAL A 24 22.02 6.72 1.38
N LEU A 25 20.92 7.48 1.29
CA LEU A 25 20.94 8.90 0.94
C LEU A 25 21.37 9.81 2.12
N HIS A 26 21.12 9.38 3.37
CA HIS A 26 21.35 10.17 4.58
C HIS A 26 22.12 9.36 5.66
N PRO A 27 23.36 8.90 5.36
CA PRO A 27 24.14 8.08 6.30
C PRO A 27 24.57 8.84 7.57
N ASP A 28 24.47 10.15 7.54
CA ASP A 28 24.70 11.05 8.68
C ASP A 28 23.48 11.14 9.63
N LYS A 29 22.29 10.70 9.17
CA LYS A 29 21.05 10.78 9.94
C LYS A 29 20.55 9.43 10.46
N ALA A 30 20.76 8.34 9.70
CA ALA A 30 20.32 7.00 10.08
C ALA A 30 21.28 5.93 9.53
N ARG A 31 21.25 4.74 10.17
CA ARG A 31 21.96 3.55 9.68
C ARG A 31 21.15 2.29 9.96
N VAL A 32 21.35 1.26 9.15
CA VAL A 32 20.84 -0.07 9.43
C VAL A 32 21.74 -0.74 10.48
N CYS A 33 21.17 -1.18 11.59
CA CYS A 33 21.90 -1.87 12.66
C CYS A 33 21.62 -3.39 12.68
N ALA A 34 20.51 -3.83 12.11
CA ALA A 34 20.17 -5.24 11.96
C ALA A 34 19.15 -5.44 10.83
N VAL A 35 19.08 -6.66 10.29
CA VAL A 35 18.06 -7.10 9.34
C VAL A 35 17.50 -8.46 9.73
N VAL A 36 16.23 -8.68 9.44
CA VAL A 36 15.54 -9.96 9.68
C VAL A 36 14.78 -10.37 8.43
N ASP A 37 15.05 -11.53 7.87
CA ASP A 37 14.29 -12.13 6.77
C ASP A 37 14.44 -13.65 6.79
N THR A 38 13.41 -14.38 6.39
CA THR A 38 13.46 -15.84 6.28
C THR A 38 14.25 -16.31 5.06
N ASP A 39 14.45 -15.43 4.07
CA ASP A 39 15.19 -15.71 2.84
C ASP A 39 16.69 -15.42 3.04
N PRO A 40 17.56 -16.46 3.00
CA PRO A 40 19.00 -16.29 3.17
C PRO A 40 19.67 -15.46 2.06
N TYR A 41 19.10 -15.42 0.86
CA TYR A 41 19.64 -14.60 -0.24
C TYR A 41 19.40 -13.13 0.02
N ARG A 42 18.20 -12.75 0.50
CA ARG A 42 17.89 -11.37 0.91
C ARG A 42 18.76 -10.91 2.07
N LEU A 43 18.99 -11.78 3.05
CA LEU A 43 19.91 -11.50 4.16
C LEU A 43 21.35 -11.26 3.66
N ALA A 44 21.85 -12.11 2.75
CA ALA A 44 23.18 -11.97 2.19
C ALA A 44 23.35 -10.67 1.39
N GLU A 45 22.34 -10.30 0.59
CA GLU A 45 22.30 -9.06 -0.16
C GLU A 45 22.28 -7.83 0.78
N ALA A 46 21.39 -7.83 1.78
CA ALA A 46 21.29 -6.77 2.76
C ALA A 46 22.58 -6.62 3.58
N ARG A 47 23.20 -7.73 3.97
CA ARG A 47 24.51 -7.74 4.64
C ARG A 47 25.58 -7.00 3.86
N CYS A 48 25.68 -7.28 2.56
CA CYS A 48 26.59 -6.59 1.65
C CYS A 48 26.24 -5.11 1.52
N ARG A 49 24.97 -4.80 1.22
CA ARG A 49 24.49 -3.45 0.91
C ARG A 49 24.68 -2.48 2.09
N TYR A 50 24.42 -2.96 3.31
CA TYR A 50 24.44 -2.12 4.52
C TYR A 50 25.68 -2.37 5.39
N SER A 51 26.67 -3.13 4.88
CA SER A 51 27.94 -3.43 5.58
C SER A 51 27.71 -4.04 6.98
N LEU A 52 26.79 -4.98 7.10
CA LEU A 52 26.45 -5.63 8.36
C LEU A 52 27.39 -6.79 8.68
N ALA A 53 27.64 -7.00 9.97
CA ALA A 53 28.28 -8.23 10.47
C ALA A 53 27.28 -9.40 10.43
N GLU A 54 27.76 -10.64 10.48
CA GLU A 54 26.91 -11.82 10.44
C GLU A 54 25.92 -11.89 11.60
N ASN A 55 26.35 -11.47 12.80
CA ASN A 55 25.51 -11.40 14.01
C ASN A 55 24.52 -10.24 14.02
N GLN A 56 24.38 -9.50 12.94
CA GLN A 56 23.36 -8.45 12.71
C GLN A 56 22.31 -8.89 11.69
N CYS A 57 22.39 -10.15 11.18
CA CYS A 57 21.47 -10.71 10.21
C CYS A 57 20.77 -11.91 10.84
N PHE A 58 19.44 -11.88 10.92
CA PHE A 58 18.63 -12.86 11.64
C PHE A 58 17.59 -13.50 10.70
N ALA A 59 17.35 -14.79 10.89
CA ALA A 59 16.26 -15.49 10.20
C ALA A 59 14.92 -15.37 10.96
N ASP A 60 14.98 -15.02 12.23
CA ASP A 60 13.82 -14.96 13.14
C ASP A 60 13.81 -13.69 13.98
N VAL A 61 12.62 -13.15 14.23
CA VAL A 61 12.39 -11.91 14.99
C VAL A 61 12.78 -12.09 16.46
N ASP A 62 12.53 -13.25 17.04
CA ASP A 62 12.83 -13.51 18.45
C ASP A 62 14.35 -13.57 18.68
N ASP A 63 15.12 -14.04 17.69
CA ASP A 63 16.58 -14.01 17.72
C ASP A 63 17.12 -12.59 17.70
N PHE A 64 16.55 -11.73 16.85
CA PHE A 64 16.88 -10.31 16.85
C PHE A 64 16.60 -9.67 18.22
N ILE A 65 15.41 -9.90 18.79
CA ILE A 65 15.05 -9.35 20.11
C ILE A 65 16.02 -9.85 21.19
N ARG A 66 16.34 -11.15 21.20
CA ARG A 66 17.28 -11.74 22.17
C ARG A 66 18.73 -11.27 22.00
N SER A 67 19.11 -10.84 20.82
CA SER A 67 20.48 -10.38 20.55
C SER A 67 20.89 -9.15 21.35
N GLY A 68 19.93 -8.36 21.83
CA GLY A 68 20.19 -7.12 22.55
C GLY A 68 20.75 -5.99 21.69
N ILE A 69 20.70 -6.12 20.35
CA ILE A 69 21.11 -5.03 19.45
C ILE A 69 20.22 -3.82 19.69
N GLY A 70 20.84 -2.70 20.01
CA GLY A 70 20.15 -1.43 20.29
C GLY A 70 19.66 -0.77 19.00
N ALA A 71 18.44 -1.13 18.55
CA ALA A 71 17.73 -0.40 17.51
C ALA A 71 16.91 0.74 18.14
N ASP A 72 16.90 1.90 17.51
CA ASP A 72 16.06 3.03 17.92
C ASP A 72 14.65 2.90 17.31
N GLY A 73 14.53 2.23 16.17
CA GLY A 73 13.28 1.96 15.50
C GLY A 73 13.35 0.71 14.62
N VAL A 74 12.21 0.08 14.41
CA VAL A 74 12.06 -1.14 13.61
C VAL A 74 11.07 -0.88 12.48
N ILE A 75 11.48 -1.20 11.26
CA ILE A 75 10.63 -1.18 10.06
C ILE A 75 10.11 -2.60 9.86
N VAL A 76 8.80 -2.79 9.85
CA VAL A 76 8.13 -4.07 9.56
C VAL A 76 7.47 -3.98 8.19
N ALA A 77 7.97 -4.76 7.22
CA ALA A 77 7.53 -4.78 5.83
C ALA A 77 7.48 -6.21 5.27
N THR A 78 6.87 -7.10 6.02
CA THR A 78 6.68 -8.54 5.73
C THR A 78 5.38 -8.77 4.95
N GLY A 79 4.87 -10.00 4.91
CA GLY A 79 3.53 -10.32 4.42
C GLY A 79 2.44 -9.81 5.38
N ASP A 80 1.27 -9.48 4.83
CA ASP A 80 0.15 -8.87 5.55
C ASP A 80 -0.27 -9.71 6.78
N ASP A 81 -0.24 -11.03 6.65
CA ASP A 81 -0.58 -12.04 7.67
C ASP A 81 0.34 -12.02 8.90
N THR A 82 1.55 -11.53 8.74
CA THR A 82 2.57 -11.51 9.82
C THR A 82 2.69 -10.16 10.51
N HIS A 83 2.10 -9.09 9.96
CA HIS A 83 2.22 -7.73 10.48
C HIS A 83 1.85 -7.63 11.96
N TYR A 84 0.70 -8.20 12.35
CA TYR A 84 0.24 -8.14 13.74
C TYR A 84 1.19 -8.87 14.70
N SER A 85 1.53 -10.12 14.41
CA SER A 85 2.35 -10.96 15.29
C SER A 85 3.75 -10.38 15.51
N ILE A 86 4.37 -9.89 14.45
CA ILE A 86 5.69 -9.26 14.49
C ILE A 86 5.63 -7.91 15.20
N SER A 87 4.71 -7.02 14.80
CA SER A 87 4.61 -5.68 15.39
C SER A 87 4.30 -5.73 16.89
N ARG A 88 3.49 -6.71 17.31
CA ARG A 88 3.22 -6.93 18.73
C ARG A 88 4.51 -7.26 19.49
N LYS A 89 5.32 -8.21 19.01
CA LYS A 89 6.61 -8.57 19.65
C LYS A 89 7.56 -7.37 19.73
N ILE A 90 7.64 -6.58 18.66
CA ILE A 90 8.48 -5.38 18.58
C ILE A 90 8.06 -4.32 19.59
N LEU A 91 6.75 -4.03 19.67
CA LEU A 91 6.21 -3.10 20.66
C LEU A 91 6.34 -3.61 22.10
N GLU A 92 6.11 -4.92 22.35
CA GLU A 92 6.31 -5.54 23.66
C GLU A 92 7.76 -5.42 24.13
N ALA A 93 8.73 -5.57 23.20
CA ALA A 93 10.15 -5.37 23.46
C ALA A 93 10.57 -3.90 23.65
N GLY A 94 9.66 -2.94 23.43
CA GLY A 94 9.89 -1.51 23.69
C GLY A 94 10.51 -0.75 22.52
N PHE A 95 10.49 -1.29 21.31
CA PHE A 95 10.98 -0.59 20.11
C PHE A 95 9.93 0.36 19.55
N ASN A 96 10.38 1.42 18.87
CA ASN A 96 9.57 2.25 18.00
C ASN A 96 9.29 1.51 16.69
N LEU A 97 8.13 1.76 16.05
CA LEU A 97 7.62 0.94 14.95
C LEU A 97 7.22 1.78 13.73
N LEU A 98 7.80 1.47 12.57
CA LEU A 98 7.30 1.86 11.26
C LEU A 98 6.74 0.61 10.59
N LEU A 99 5.42 0.62 10.30
CA LEU A 99 4.68 -0.57 9.87
C LEU A 99 4.10 -0.41 8.46
N GLU A 100 4.37 -1.39 7.60
CA GLU A 100 3.71 -1.48 6.30
C GLU A 100 2.21 -1.76 6.44
N LYS A 101 1.47 -1.32 5.41
CA LYS A 101 0.02 -1.54 5.32
C LYS A 101 -0.30 -2.94 4.72
N PRO A 102 -1.46 -3.51 5.04
CA PRO A 102 -2.40 -3.10 6.08
C PRO A 102 -1.85 -3.35 7.49
N MET A 103 -2.34 -2.64 8.50
CA MET A 103 -1.84 -2.75 9.88
C MET A 103 -1.93 -4.17 10.42
N ALA A 104 -3.04 -4.85 10.16
CA ALA A 104 -3.33 -6.23 10.58
C ALA A 104 -4.50 -6.79 9.75
N GLU A 105 -4.80 -8.08 9.94
CA GLU A 105 -5.84 -8.81 9.21
C GLU A 105 -7.27 -8.49 9.66
N ASN A 106 -7.46 -7.94 10.86
CA ASN A 106 -8.77 -7.58 11.40
C ASN A 106 -8.68 -6.39 12.36
N ILE A 107 -9.83 -5.74 12.57
CA ILE A 107 -9.92 -4.51 13.37
C ILE A 107 -9.56 -4.70 14.83
N ARG A 108 -9.82 -5.88 15.42
CA ARG A 108 -9.43 -6.18 16.81
C ARG A 108 -7.91 -6.11 16.97
N GLN A 109 -7.17 -6.75 16.07
CA GLN A 109 -5.70 -6.72 16.05
C GLN A 109 -5.17 -5.29 15.86
N CYS A 110 -5.80 -4.49 14.98
CA CYS A 110 -5.42 -3.08 14.80
C CYS A 110 -5.57 -2.28 16.10
N ARG A 111 -6.71 -2.41 16.78
CA ARG A 111 -6.95 -1.76 18.08
C ARG A 111 -5.98 -2.22 19.17
N GLU A 112 -5.66 -3.50 19.21
CA GLU A 112 -4.67 -4.06 20.14
C GLU A 112 -3.27 -3.47 19.91
N LEU A 113 -2.81 -3.34 18.65
CA LEU A 113 -1.53 -2.71 18.33
C LEU A 113 -1.49 -1.23 18.72
N VAL A 114 -2.53 -0.47 18.41
CA VAL A 114 -2.63 0.95 18.82
C VAL A 114 -2.56 1.08 20.32
N ALA A 115 -3.39 0.32 21.06
CA ALA A 115 -3.39 0.36 22.52
C ALA A 115 -2.04 -0.08 23.13
N LEU A 116 -1.35 -1.04 22.52
CA LEU A 116 -0.03 -1.48 22.95
C LEU A 116 1.02 -0.39 22.71
N ALA A 117 1.02 0.24 21.54
CA ALA A 117 1.93 1.33 21.21
C ALA A 117 1.78 2.51 22.18
N GLU A 118 0.54 2.87 22.52
CA GLU A 118 0.24 3.93 23.50
C GLU A 118 0.73 3.57 24.91
N ARG A 119 0.47 2.35 25.39
CA ARG A 119 0.97 1.88 26.70
C ARG A 119 2.48 1.88 26.80
N LYS A 120 3.17 1.63 25.68
CA LYS A 120 4.64 1.59 25.60
C LYS A 120 5.26 2.96 25.31
N ASN A 121 4.45 4.00 25.09
CA ASN A 121 4.89 5.31 24.61
C ASN A 121 5.79 5.21 23.37
N ALA A 122 5.51 4.24 22.49
CA ALA A 122 6.29 4.01 21.30
C ALA A 122 5.96 5.06 20.23
N VAL A 123 6.99 5.59 19.58
CA VAL A 123 6.82 6.35 18.35
C VAL A 123 6.42 5.37 17.26
N THR A 124 5.32 5.66 16.58
CA THR A 124 4.81 4.79 15.51
C THR A 124 4.58 5.56 14.23
N ALA A 125 4.73 4.87 13.10
CA ALA A 125 4.33 5.36 11.79
C ALA A 125 3.69 4.24 10.97
N MET A 126 2.56 4.56 10.31
CA MET A 126 1.95 3.71 9.30
C MET A 126 2.44 4.10 7.91
N CYS A 127 2.81 3.13 7.07
CA CYS A 127 3.36 3.41 5.74
C CYS A 127 2.29 3.87 4.73
N TYR A 128 1.48 4.85 5.12
CA TYR A 128 0.53 5.54 4.23
C TYR A 128 1.23 6.67 3.47
N VAL A 129 1.99 6.27 2.45
CA VAL A 129 2.84 7.17 1.66
C VAL A 129 2.09 8.33 1.01
N MET A 130 0.77 8.23 0.79
CA MET A 130 -0.02 9.32 0.23
C MET A 130 -0.01 10.57 1.12
N ARG A 131 0.09 10.42 2.44
CA ARG A 131 0.20 11.57 3.38
C ARG A 131 1.52 12.35 3.24
N TYR A 132 2.53 11.76 2.58
CA TYR A 132 3.85 12.35 2.33
C TYR A 132 4.03 12.78 0.87
N HIS A 133 3.16 12.30 -0.03
CA HIS A 133 3.26 12.57 -1.46
C HIS A 133 2.82 14.00 -1.79
N PRO A 134 3.64 14.83 -2.48
CA PRO A 134 3.36 16.25 -2.70
C PRO A 134 1.99 16.54 -3.32
N TYR A 135 1.57 15.75 -4.31
CA TYR A 135 0.28 15.88 -4.97
C TYR A 135 -0.91 15.69 -4.01
N PHE A 136 -0.90 14.63 -3.21
CA PHE A 136 -1.99 14.36 -2.27
C PHE A 136 -1.99 15.31 -1.08
N SER A 137 -0.80 15.72 -0.61
CA SER A 137 -0.67 16.76 0.41
C SER A 137 -1.28 18.07 -0.07
N ARG A 138 -1.03 18.43 -1.35
CA ARG A 138 -1.60 19.64 -1.94
C ARG A 138 -3.12 19.61 -2.06
N ILE A 139 -3.71 18.49 -2.44
CA ILE A 139 -5.17 18.30 -2.44
C ILE A 139 -5.73 18.56 -1.05
N ARG A 140 -5.10 17.98 0.00
CA ARG A 140 -5.52 18.19 1.39
C ARG A 140 -5.38 19.66 1.84
N GLU A 141 -4.27 20.31 1.51
CA GLU A 141 -4.06 21.72 1.84
C GLU A 141 -5.19 22.58 1.29
N ILE A 142 -5.55 22.40 0.02
CA ILE A 142 -6.66 23.14 -0.61
C ILE A 142 -7.98 22.77 0.07
N ALA A 143 -8.24 21.50 0.29
CA ALA A 143 -9.48 21.04 0.91
C ALA A 143 -9.68 21.60 2.34
N ARG A 144 -8.57 21.82 3.07
CA ARG A 144 -8.57 22.29 4.46
C ARG A 144 -8.32 23.80 4.61
N SER A 145 -8.08 24.52 3.50
CA SER A 145 -7.79 25.96 3.52
C SER A 145 -8.99 26.82 3.95
N GLY A 146 -10.21 26.30 3.77
CA GLY A 146 -11.44 27.07 3.91
C GLY A 146 -11.75 27.99 2.74
N GLU A 147 -10.91 28.06 1.71
CA GLU A 147 -11.06 28.95 0.54
C GLU A 147 -12.40 28.76 -0.18
N PHE A 148 -12.88 27.51 -0.25
CA PHE A 148 -14.10 27.14 -0.95
C PHE A 148 -15.29 26.82 -0.03
N GLY A 149 -15.17 27.08 1.27
CA GLY A 149 -16.20 26.75 2.27
C GLY A 149 -16.18 25.25 2.65
N LYS A 150 -17.33 24.74 3.14
CA LYS A 150 -17.44 23.37 3.64
C LYS A 150 -17.46 22.35 2.50
N ILE A 151 -16.87 21.18 2.78
CA ILE A 151 -16.97 20.01 1.90
C ILE A 151 -18.36 19.38 2.08
N SER A 152 -19.07 19.13 0.97
CA SER A 152 -20.37 18.45 0.96
C SER A 152 -20.29 17.02 0.43
N ARG A 153 -19.38 16.77 -0.51
CA ARG A 153 -19.19 15.44 -1.13
C ARG A 153 -17.75 15.22 -1.55
N ILE A 154 -17.30 13.96 -1.42
CA ILE A 154 -16.04 13.48 -1.96
C ILE A 154 -16.32 12.21 -2.77
N ASN A 155 -15.96 12.22 -4.05
CA ASN A 155 -15.94 11.04 -4.91
C ASN A 155 -14.49 10.68 -5.18
N HIS A 156 -14.10 9.46 -4.89
CA HIS A 156 -12.75 8.97 -5.10
C HIS A 156 -12.76 7.66 -5.88
N ARG A 157 -12.01 7.61 -6.97
CA ARG A 157 -11.86 6.41 -7.80
C ARG A 157 -10.43 5.89 -7.71
N VAL A 158 -10.31 4.60 -7.48
CA VAL A 158 -9.05 3.84 -7.44
C VAL A 158 -9.03 2.92 -8.65
N ASN A 159 -8.34 3.33 -9.69
CA ASN A 159 -8.14 2.51 -10.88
C ASN A 159 -6.97 1.55 -10.63
N VAL A 160 -7.24 0.25 -10.68
CA VAL A 160 -6.23 -0.82 -10.63
C VAL A 160 -6.08 -1.33 -12.06
N GLY A 161 -5.04 -0.89 -12.75
CA GLY A 161 -4.80 -1.24 -14.14
C GLY A 161 -4.75 -2.75 -14.37
N ILE A 162 -5.19 -3.18 -15.54
CA ILE A 162 -5.31 -4.60 -15.93
C ILE A 162 -4.05 -5.41 -15.62
N ASP A 163 -2.86 -4.87 -15.92
CA ASP A 163 -1.59 -5.58 -15.68
C ASP A 163 -1.37 -5.80 -14.19
N ARG A 164 -1.60 -4.77 -13.35
CA ARG A 164 -1.54 -4.89 -11.90
C ARG A 164 -2.61 -5.82 -11.36
N MET A 165 -3.85 -5.68 -11.81
CA MET A 165 -4.96 -6.52 -11.37
C MET A 165 -4.67 -7.98 -11.66
N THR A 166 -4.30 -8.31 -12.89
CA THR A 166 -4.04 -9.69 -13.29
C THR A 166 -2.78 -10.28 -12.67
N HIS A 167 -1.73 -9.47 -12.44
CA HIS A 167 -0.52 -9.91 -11.76
C HIS A 167 -0.76 -10.13 -10.26
N THR A 168 -1.31 -9.13 -9.57
CA THR A 168 -1.34 -9.10 -8.11
C THR A 168 -2.55 -9.82 -7.54
N PHE A 169 -3.75 -9.52 -8.07
CA PHE A 169 -5.03 -9.87 -7.45
C PHE A 169 -5.76 -11.03 -8.14
N VAL A 170 -5.31 -11.46 -9.32
CA VAL A 170 -5.89 -12.64 -10.01
C VAL A 170 -4.93 -13.84 -9.96
N ARG A 171 -3.66 -13.66 -10.36
CA ARG A 171 -2.65 -14.73 -10.36
C ARG A 171 -1.79 -14.75 -9.10
N GLY A 172 -1.56 -13.58 -8.50
CA GLY A 172 -0.57 -13.36 -7.46
C GLY A 172 -1.01 -13.76 -6.05
N LEU A 173 -0.22 -13.32 -5.06
CA LEU A 173 -0.40 -13.68 -3.64
C LEU A 173 -1.67 -13.09 -3.02
N TRP A 174 -2.21 -12.02 -3.59
CA TRP A 174 -3.44 -11.35 -3.12
C TRP A 174 -4.68 -11.78 -3.90
N SER A 175 -4.66 -12.97 -4.52
CA SER A 175 -5.79 -13.48 -5.31
C SER A 175 -6.90 -14.10 -4.44
N ARG A 176 -6.59 -14.52 -3.23
CA ARG A 176 -7.54 -15.16 -2.32
C ARG A 176 -7.61 -14.44 -0.99
N LYS A 177 -8.83 -14.20 -0.52
CA LYS A 177 -9.11 -13.51 0.76
C LYS A 177 -8.54 -14.27 1.96
N GLU A 178 -8.51 -15.61 1.89
CA GLU A 178 -7.98 -16.47 2.95
C GLU A 178 -6.44 -16.45 3.04
N GLU A 179 -5.75 -16.20 1.91
CA GLU A 179 -4.28 -16.19 1.84
C GLU A 179 -3.70 -14.80 2.11
N SER A 180 -4.53 -13.74 2.03
CA SER A 180 -4.11 -12.36 2.22
C SER A 180 -5.22 -11.53 2.85
N SER A 181 -5.61 -10.45 2.21
CA SER A 181 -6.74 -9.60 2.62
C SER A 181 -7.64 -9.33 1.42
N PRO A 182 -8.93 -9.06 1.61
CA PRO A 182 -9.79 -8.54 0.56
C PRO A 182 -9.15 -7.33 -0.14
N ILE A 183 -9.39 -7.19 -1.45
CA ILE A 183 -8.75 -6.14 -2.25
C ILE A 183 -9.01 -4.73 -1.70
N PHE A 184 -10.17 -4.48 -1.13
CA PHE A 184 -10.48 -3.18 -0.54
C PHE A 184 -9.58 -2.86 0.65
N ILE A 185 -9.22 -3.85 1.45
CA ILE A 185 -8.29 -3.70 2.58
C ILE A 185 -6.84 -3.62 2.06
N SER A 186 -6.40 -4.59 1.26
CA SER A 186 -4.99 -4.67 0.82
C SER A 186 -4.59 -3.54 -0.12
N LYS A 187 -5.54 -3.00 -0.92
CA LYS A 187 -5.29 -1.95 -1.90
C LYS A 187 -5.88 -0.61 -1.50
N CYS A 188 -7.16 -0.54 -1.12
CA CYS A 188 -7.86 0.72 -0.94
C CYS A 188 -7.70 1.34 0.46
N CYS A 189 -7.07 0.63 1.43
CA CYS A 189 -6.80 1.22 2.75
C CYS A 189 -5.99 2.54 2.67
N HIS A 190 -5.07 2.64 1.70
CA HIS A 190 -4.38 3.90 1.42
C HIS A 190 -5.33 5.02 1.01
N ASP A 191 -6.33 4.68 0.21
CA ASP A 191 -7.25 5.62 -0.39
C ASP A 191 -8.31 6.05 0.63
N VAL A 192 -8.80 5.11 1.44
CA VAL A 192 -9.69 5.41 2.57
C VAL A 192 -8.96 6.29 3.59
N ASP A 193 -7.72 5.95 3.95
CA ASP A 193 -6.89 6.77 4.83
C ASP A 193 -6.71 8.20 4.28
N PHE A 194 -6.39 8.32 2.99
CA PHE A 194 -6.24 9.62 2.35
C PHE A 194 -7.52 10.45 2.42
N ILE A 195 -8.68 9.86 2.09
CA ILE A 195 -9.96 10.55 2.12
C ILE A 195 -10.34 10.96 3.54
N PHE A 196 -10.08 10.11 4.53
CA PHE A 196 -10.33 10.42 5.94
C PHE A 196 -9.40 11.52 6.45
N TRP A 197 -8.13 11.47 6.09
CA TRP A 197 -7.15 12.51 6.41
C TRP A 197 -7.48 13.86 5.74
N LEU A 198 -8.05 13.82 4.54
CA LEU A 198 -8.52 14.99 3.79
C LEU A 198 -9.79 15.57 4.44
N ALA A 199 -10.77 14.74 4.75
CA ALA A 199 -12.02 15.16 5.39
C ALA A 199 -11.78 15.79 6.77
N GLY A 200 -10.89 15.17 7.57
CA GLY A 200 -10.53 15.60 8.91
C GLY A 200 -11.35 14.92 10.00
N PRO A 201 -10.80 14.82 11.23
CA PRO A 201 -11.39 14.05 12.33
C PRO A 201 -12.77 14.54 12.77
N GLU A 202 -13.07 15.81 12.56
CA GLU A 202 -14.37 16.40 12.90
C GLU A 202 -15.55 15.83 12.10
N HIS A 203 -15.26 15.22 10.93
CA HIS A 203 -16.26 14.57 10.08
C HIS A 203 -16.36 13.06 10.31
N LEU A 204 -15.44 12.48 11.07
CA LEU A 204 -15.27 11.05 11.24
C LEU A 204 -15.64 10.57 12.65
N SER A 205 -16.28 11.42 13.45
CA SER A 205 -16.83 11.05 14.76
C SER A 205 -17.97 10.04 14.63
N ASP A 206 -18.24 9.29 15.68
CA ASP A 206 -19.16 8.17 15.80
C ASP A 206 -20.41 8.20 14.91
N ASN A 207 -20.84 7.04 14.42
CA ASN A 207 -22.02 6.81 13.58
C ASN A 207 -21.85 7.09 12.06
N LEU A 208 -20.77 6.63 11.48
CA LEU A 208 -20.67 6.51 10.03
C LEU A 208 -21.74 5.51 9.53
N LYS A 209 -22.48 5.88 8.49
CA LYS A 209 -23.35 4.94 7.77
C LYS A 209 -22.58 4.46 6.55
N ILE A 210 -22.20 3.19 6.57
CA ILE A 210 -21.41 2.57 5.51
C ILE A 210 -22.26 1.55 4.77
N SER A 211 -22.22 1.58 3.45
CA SER A 211 -22.76 0.55 2.58
C SER A 211 -21.79 0.26 1.46
N SER A 212 -21.72 -0.98 1.00
CA SER A 212 -20.81 -1.38 -0.07
C SER A 212 -21.49 -2.36 -1.03
N LYS A 213 -20.94 -2.39 -2.25
CA LYS A 213 -21.27 -3.37 -3.30
C LYS A 213 -20.00 -3.76 -4.00
N GLY A 214 -19.86 -5.05 -4.31
CA GLY A 214 -18.73 -5.56 -5.05
C GLY A 214 -19.14 -6.69 -5.97
N SER A 215 -18.33 -6.96 -6.98
CA SER A 215 -18.52 -8.04 -7.92
C SER A 215 -17.21 -8.59 -8.46
N LEU A 216 -17.22 -9.86 -8.83
CA LEU A 216 -16.20 -10.51 -9.62
C LEU A 216 -16.86 -10.98 -10.91
N THR A 217 -16.70 -10.23 -11.97
CA THR A 217 -17.44 -10.44 -13.23
C THR A 217 -16.56 -10.65 -14.44
N LYS A 218 -15.33 -10.15 -14.39
CA LYS A 218 -14.39 -10.20 -15.50
C LYS A 218 -13.38 -11.35 -15.40
N TYR A 219 -12.79 -11.53 -14.23
CA TYR A 219 -11.73 -12.51 -14.00
C TYR A 219 -12.28 -13.79 -13.37
N CYS A 220 -13.27 -14.40 -14.04
CA CYS A 220 -13.98 -15.61 -13.62
C CYS A 220 -14.26 -16.53 -14.80
N GLN A 221 -14.63 -17.75 -14.51
CA GLN A 221 -14.84 -18.78 -15.56
C GLN A 221 -16.00 -18.45 -16.50
N GLU A 222 -17.03 -17.78 -16.01
CA GLU A 222 -18.20 -17.37 -16.80
C GLU A 222 -17.87 -16.34 -17.87
N ALA A 223 -16.79 -15.56 -17.67
CA ALA A 223 -16.31 -14.58 -18.64
C ALA A 223 -15.22 -15.15 -19.58
N ALA A 224 -14.89 -16.44 -19.47
CA ALA A 224 -13.83 -17.06 -20.26
C ALA A 224 -14.19 -17.08 -21.77
N PRO A 225 -13.30 -16.60 -22.65
CA PRO A 225 -13.50 -16.74 -24.08
C PRO A 225 -13.52 -18.22 -24.50
N GLU A 226 -14.30 -18.51 -25.55
CA GLU A 226 -14.29 -19.84 -26.17
C GLU A 226 -12.85 -20.25 -26.56
N HIS A 227 -12.51 -21.51 -26.38
CA HIS A 227 -11.18 -22.06 -26.61
C HIS A 227 -10.07 -21.58 -25.66
N SER A 228 -10.38 -20.81 -24.61
CA SER A 228 -9.37 -20.48 -23.59
C SER A 228 -8.88 -21.72 -22.85
N ALA A 229 -7.57 -21.77 -22.55
CA ALA A 229 -6.96 -22.87 -21.80
C ALA A 229 -6.58 -22.42 -20.38
N GLY A 230 -6.43 -23.38 -19.45
CA GLY A 230 -6.07 -23.07 -18.05
C GLY A 230 -4.71 -22.39 -17.86
N ARG A 231 -3.84 -22.38 -18.87
CA ARG A 231 -2.53 -21.73 -18.86
C ARG A 231 -2.24 -21.03 -20.18
N CYS A 232 -1.65 -19.81 -20.09
CA CYS A 232 -1.37 -18.99 -21.27
C CYS A 232 -0.46 -19.67 -22.30
N VAL A 233 0.59 -20.38 -21.86
CA VAL A 233 1.52 -21.10 -22.78
C VAL A 233 0.87 -22.26 -23.54
N LYS A 234 -0.33 -22.68 -23.18
CA LYS A 234 -1.10 -23.75 -23.85
C LYS A 234 -2.37 -23.22 -24.51
N CYS A 235 -2.60 -21.90 -24.49
CA CYS A 235 -3.84 -21.29 -24.94
C CYS A 235 -3.78 -21.00 -26.43
N PRO A 236 -4.71 -21.54 -27.26
CA PRO A 236 -4.71 -21.32 -28.71
C PRO A 236 -5.03 -19.88 -29.10
N ILE A 237 -5.64 -19.09 -28.22
CA ILE A 237 -5.98 -17.67 -28.46
C ILE A 237 -5.01 -16.72 -27.73
N GLU A 238 -3.82 -17.21 -27.30
CA GLU A 238 -2.88 -16.44 -26.47
C GLU A 238 -2.41 -15.15 -27.15
N SER A 239 -2.13 -15.22 -28.49
CA SER A 239 -1.60 -14.08 -29.25
C SER A 239 -2.51 -12.86 -29.26
N ASP A 240 -3.82 -13.07 -29.19
CA ASP A 240 -4.83 -12.00 -29.24
C ASP A 240 -5.38 -11.67 -27.83
N CYS A 241 -4.90 -12.35 -26.81
CA CYS A 241 -5.39 -12.20 -25.45
C CYS A 241 -4.74 -11.00 -24.75
N ARG A 242 -5.54 -9.97 -24.42
CA ARG A 242 -5.09 -8.81 -23.67
C ARG A 242 -4.51 -9.15 -22.29
N TYR A 243 -4.89 -10.27 -21.71
CA TYR A 243 -4.48 -10.70 -20.37
C TYR A 243 -3.38 -11.77 -20.42
N SER A 244 -2.70 -11.90 -21.56
CA SER A 244 -1.67 -12.92 -21.73
C SER A 244 -0.53 -12.75 -20.74
N ALA A 245 -0.27 -13.81 -19.96
CA ALA A 245 0.90 -13.87 -19.09
C ALA A 245 2.21 -13.96 -19.90
N VAL A 246 2.16 -14.56 -21.10
CA VAL A 246 3.32 -14.63 -22.00
C VAL A 246 3.67 -13.23 -22.50
N ASP A 247 2.66 -12.43 -22.87
CA ASP A 247 2.87 -11.05 -23.27
C ASP A 247 3.43 -10.21 -22.12
N LEU A 248 2.79 -10.26 -20.96
CA LEU A 248 3.16 -9.45 -19.78
C LEU A 248 4.60 -9.72 -19.34
N TYR A 249 4.95 -11.00 -19.12
CA TYR A 249 6.21 -11.35 -18.47
C TYR A 249 7.36 -11.64 -19.43
N LEU A 250 7.08 -12.25 -20.60
CA LEU A 250 8.14 -12.65 -21.52
C LEU A 250 8.38 -11.62 -22.63
N ARG A 251 7.32 -11.03 -23.24
CA ARG A 251 7.47 -10.07 -24.32
C ARG A 251 7.73 -8.67 -23.80
N ARG A 252 6.88 -8.16 -22.88
CA ARG A 252 7.02 -6.80 -22.29
C ARG A 252 7.99 -6.72 -21.12
N LYS A 253 8.32 -7.87 -20.49
CA LYS A 253 9.21 -7.97 -19.32
C LYS A 253 8.78 -7.08 -18.14
N GLU A 254 7.47 -6.98 -17.92
CA GLU A 254 6.90 -6.24 -16.81
C GLU A 254 6.66 -7.16 -15.59
N TRP A 255 6.80 -6.63 -14.36
CA TRP A 255 6.56 -7.35 -13.09
C TRP A 255 7.47 -8.58 -12.88
N ILE A 256 8.60 -8.66 -13.60
CA ILE A 256 9.51 -9.79 -13.53
C ILE A 256 10.45 -9.76 -12.32
N GLU A 257 10.58 -8.62 -11.65
CA GLU A 257 11.38 -8.45 -10.42
C GLU A 257 10.88 -9.31 -9.24
N ASN A 258 9.68 -9.85 -9.35
CA ASN A 258 9.09 -10.74 -8.35
C ASN A 258 9.42 -12.22 -8.60
N PHE A 259 10.09 -12.56 -9.72
CA PHE A 259 10.46 -13.92 -10.04
C PHE A 259 11.85 -14.25 -9.49
N GLU A 260 11.92 -15.37 -8.75
CA GLU A 260 13.18 -15.83 -8.18
C GLU A 260 14.09 -16.41 -9.25
N VAL A 261 15.28 -15.86 -9.39
CA VAL A 261 16.33 -16.38 -10.25
C VAL A 261 17.30 -17.20 -9.39
N THR A 262 17.20 -18.54 -9.47
CA THR A 262 18.12 -19.42 -8.77
C THR A 262 19.51 -19.39 -9.42
N LYS A 263 20.55 -19.67 -8.62
CA LYS A 263 21.96 -19.66 -9.08
C LYS A 263 22.17 -20.52 -10.34
N GLY A 264 22.71 -19.92 -11.39
CA GLY A 264 23.01 -20.59 -12.66
C GLY A 264 21.86 -20.60 -13.69
N ARG A 265 20.75 -19.92 -13.39
CA ARG A 265 19.64 -19.69 -14.33
C ARG A 265 19.55 -18.24 -14.76
N THR A 266 18.94 -18.01 -15.91
CA THR A 266 18.61 -16.67 -16.40
C THR A 266 17.21 -16.25 -15.91
N ILE A 267 16.90 -14.97 -16.00
CA ILE A 267 15.53 -14.49 -15.72
C ILE A 267 14.52 -15.09 -16.70
N GLU A 268 14.91 -15.31 -17.94
CA GLU A 268 14.08 -15.97 -18.97
C GLU A 268 13.75 -17.41 -18.59
N ASP A 269 14.69 -18.14 -17.99
CA ASP A 269 14.45 -19.50 -17.48
C ASP A 269 13.42 -19.49 -16.35
N ALA A 270 13.56 -18.54 -15.41
CA ALA A 270 12.63 -18.37 -14.29
C ALA A 270 11.22 -18.02 -14.79
N ILE A 271 11.10 -17.07 -15.73
CA ILE A 271 9.83 -16.72 -16.39
C ILE A 271 9.24 -17.93 -17.08
N GLY A 272 10.04 -18.67 -17.85
CA GLY A 272 9.60 -19.86 -18.58
C GLY A 272 9.06 -20.96 -17.65
N GLU A 273 9.68 -21.18 -16.50
CA GLU A 273 9.21 -22.13 -15.50
C GLU A 273 7.90 -21.67 -14.87
N GLU A 274 7.83 -20.40 -14.46
CA GLU A 274 6.64 -19.78 -13.88
C GLU A 274 5.44 -19.86 -14.84
N LEU A 275 5.64 -19.57 -16.12
CA LEU A 275 4.60 -19.69 -17.14
C LEU A 275 4.11 -21.11 -17.34
N ARG A 276 4.99 -22.12 -17.24
CA ARG A 276 4.64 -23.54 -17.42
C ARG A 276 3.96 -24.16 -16.20
N SER A 277 4.41 -23.86 -14.99
CA SER A 277 4.03 -24.57 -13.78
C SER A 277 3.59 -23.66 -12.62
N GLY A 278 4.11 -22.43 -12.54
CA GLY A 278 3.84 -21.50 -11.44
C GLY A 278 2.47 -20.81 -11.52
N ARG A 279 2.15 -20.02 -10.51
CA ARG A 279 0.86 -19.35 -10.39
C ARG A 279 0.64 -18.26 -11.46
N TYR A 280 1.71 -17.55 -11.85
CA TYR A 280 1.62 -16.43 -12.79
C TYR A 280 1.38 -16.85 -14.25
N GLY A 281 1.59 -18.14 -14.60
CA GLY A 281 1.27 -18.68 -15.94
C GLY A 281 -0.19 -19.06 -16.12
N ARG A 282 -1.04 -19.01 -15.08
CA ARG A 282 -2.45 -19.38 -15.13
C ARG A 282 -3.26 -18.40 -16.01
N CYS A 283 -4.30 -18.89 -16.61
CA CYS A 283 -5.27 -18.02 -17.32
C CYS A 283 -6.10 -17.25 -16.30
N VAL A 284 -6.31 -15.96 -16.52
CA VAL A 284 -7.08 -15.10 -15.61
C VAL A 284 -8.54 -15.54 -15.41
N TYR A 285 -9.09 -16.22 -16.39
CA TYR A 285 -10.45 -16.74 -16.35
C TYR A 285 -10.59 -18.09 -15.63
N HIS A 286 -9.46 -18.77 -15.40
CA HIS A 286 -9.40 -20.10 -14.79
C HIS A 286 -8.57 -20.10 -13.49
N CYS A 287 -8.31 -18.94 -12.94
CA CYS A 287 -7.75 -18.80 -11.60
C CYS A 287 -8.82 -19.09 -10.53
N ASP A 288 -8.35 -19.33 -9.33
CA ASP A 288 -9.15 -19.58 -8.13
C ASP A 288 -9.30 -18.31 -7.26
N ASN A 289 -9.11 -17.14 -7.88
CA ASN A 289 -9.26 -15.85 -7.21
C ASN A 289 -10.72 -15.61 -6.78
N ASP A 290 -10.88 -15.02 -5.59
CA ASP A 290 -12.16 -14.69 -4.98
C ASP A 290 -12.29 -13.21 -4.59
N VAL A 291 -11.29 -12.39 -4.95
CA VAL A 291 -11.33 -10.94 -4.76
C VAL A 291 -12.12 -10.25 -5.86
N PHE A 292 -12.78 -9.18 -5.52
CA PHE A 292 -13.59 -8.43 -6.49
C PHE A 292 -12.74 -7.72 -7.54
N ASP A 293 -13.27 -7.64 -8.77
CA ASP A 293 -12.71 -6.81 -9.84
C ASP A 293 -13.36 -5.41 -9.93
N TRP A 294 -14.47 -5.22 -9.22
CA TRP A 294 -15.11 -3.92 -9.01
C TRP A 294 -15.74 -3.86 -7.62
N GLN A 295 -15.57 -2.73 -6.93
CA GLN A 295 -16.17 -2.52 -5.62
C GLN A 295 -16.40 -1.04 -5.37
N THR A 296 -17.54 -0.68 -4.77
CA THR A 296 -17.82 0.69 -4.30
C THR A 296 -18.25 0.69 -2.86
N ALA A 297 -17.83 1.72 -2.12
CA ALA A 297 -18.23 2.00 -0.76
C ALA A 297 -18.82 3.41 -0.67
N SER A 298 -20.00 3.53 -0.07
CA SER A 298 -20.65 4.81 0.23
C SER A 298 -20.63 5.02 1.74
N ILE A 299 -20.06 6.14 2.18
CA ILE A 299 -19.91 6.50 3.59
C ILE A 299 -20.59 7.85 3.80
N ARG A 300 -21.54 7.91 4.73
CA ARG A 300 -22.19 9.15 5.15
C ARG A 300 -21.86 9.43 6.61
N THR A 301 -21.33 10.64 6.85
CA THR A 301 -21.03 11.10 8.20
C THR A 301 -22.25 11.72 8.88
N SER A 302 -22.24 11.86 10.20
CA SER A 302 -23.26 12.56 10.97
C SER A 302 -23.41 14.04 10.56
N GLY A 303 -22.34 14.67 10.06
CA GLY A 303 -22.29 16.04 9.53
C GLY A 303 -22.79 16.17 8.09
N ALA A 304 -23.46 15.14 7.53
CA ALA A 304 -23.99 15.09 6.16
C ALA A 304 -22.94 15.14 5.03
N LEU A 305 -21.64 14.95 5.33
CA LEU A 305 -20.64 14.72 4.31
C LEU A 305 -20.87 13.34 3.67
N GLU A 306 -20.95 13.31 2.35
CA GLU A 306 -21.08 12.09 1.55
C GLU A 306 -19.71 11.76 0.92
N ILE A 307 -19.26 10.53 1.12
CA ILE A 307 -18.03 10.00 0.54
C ILE A 307 -18.38 8.75 -0.27
N GLU A 308 -17.91 8.70 -1.51
CA GLU A 308 -17.97 7.51 -2.35
C GLU A 308 -16.57 7.13 -2.79
N ILE A 309 -16.20 5.86 -2.56
CA ILE A 309 -14.91 5.30 -2.98
C ILE A 309 -15.18 4.12 -3.88
N THR A 310 -14.72 4.18 -5.12
CA THR A 310 -14.88 3.10 -6.11
C THR A 310 -13.52 2.54 -6.51
N MET A 311 -13.32 1.25 -6.33
CA MET A 311 -12.22 0.48 -6.88
C MET A 311 -12.65 -0.15 -8.20
N ASP A 312 -11.86 0.02 -9.25
CA ASP A 312 -12.10 -0.52 -10.59
C ASP A 312 -10.84 -1.24 -11.09
N GLY A 313 -10.94 -2.57 -11.22
CA GLY A 313 -9.86 -3.47 -11.69
C GLY A 313 -10.01 -3.87 -13.17
N ILE A 314 -10.98 -3.29 -13.89
CA ILE A 314 -11.27 -3.62 -15.29
C ILE A 314 -10.77 -2.52 -16.25
N ILE A 315 -10.04 -1.57 -15.75
CA ILE A 315 -9.52 -0.40 -16.46
C ILE A 315 -8.08 -0.58 -16.92
N ASP A 316 -7.69 0.10 -18.00
CA ASP A 316 -6.39 -0.11 -18.65
C ASP A 316 -5.19 0.31 -17.81
N LYS A 317 -5.29 1.40 -17.09
CA LYS A 317 -4.17 2.02 -16.39
C LYS A 317 -4.45 2.25 -14.90
N ASP A 318 -3.41 2.07 -14.11
CA ASP A 318 -3.42 2.53 -12.72
C ASP A 318 -3.67 4.04 -12.65
N GLY A 319 -4.41 4.46 -11.64
CA GLY A 319 -4.63 5.88 -11.40
C GLY A 319 -5.55 6.14 -10.23
N ARG A 320 -5.66 7.40 -9.88
CA ARG A 320 -6.61 7.90 -8.90
C ARG A 320 -7.28 9.16 -9.41
N GLU A 321 -8.59 9.26 -9.17
CA GLU A 321 -9.35 10.46 -9.45
C GLU A 321 -10.09 10.87 -8.18
N THR A 322 -9.98 12.14 -7.80
CA THR A 322 -10.67 12.69 -6.62
C THR A 322 -11.44 13.93 -7.02
N GLU A 323 -12.75 13.90 -6.84
CA GLU A 323 -13.61 15.07 -6.95
C GLU A 323 -14.09 15.47 -5.57
N ILE A 324 -13.89 16.73 -5.20
CA ILE A 324 -14.36 17.29 -3.94
C ILE A 324 -15.30 18.44 -4.25
N ARG A 325 -16.54 18.37 -3.76
CA ARG A 325 -17.53 19.44 -3.87
C ARG A 325 -17.58 20.24 -2.59
N PHE A 326 -17.39 21.53 -2.75
CA PHE A 326 -17.49 22.54 -1.71
C PHE A 326 -18.74 23.41 -1.90
N GLU A 327 -19.06 24.24 -0.92
CA GLU A 327 -20.09 25.28 -1.06
C GLU A 327 -19.75 26.27 -2.17
N GLY A 328 -18.46 26.64 -2.33
CA GLY A 328 -17.98 27.66 -3.26
C GLY A 328 -17.39 27.12 -4.56
N GLY A 329 -17.39 25.80 -4.81
CA GLY A 329 -16.80 25.27 -6.05
C GLY A 329 -16.48 23.78 -5.99
N THR A 330 -15.63 23.33 -6.93
CA THR A 330 -15.22 21.93 -7.07
C THR A 330 -13.72 21.83 -7.29
N LEU A 331 -13.06 20.89 -6.60
CA LEU A 331 -11.71 20.43 -6.90
C LEU A 331 -11.81 19.11 -7.66
N LEU A 332 -11.18 19.04 -8.82
CA LEU A 332 -10.95 17.79 -9.56
C LEU A 332 -9.45 17.50 -9.61
N ALA A 333 -9.05 16.39 -9.01
CA ALA A 333 -7.69 15.88 -9.03
C ALA A 333 -7.66 14.61 -9.90
N LYS A 334 -7.10 14.71 -11.10
CA LYS A 334 -7.06 13.64 -12.10
C LYS A 334 -5.78 13.75 -12.92
N ASP A 335 -5.21 12.60 -13.33
CA ASP A 335 -4.00 12.51 -14.16
C ASP A 335 -2.84 13.38 -13.62
N ASN A 336 -2.71 13.45 -12.29
CA ASN A 336 -1.73 14.27 -11.57
C ASN A 336 -1.85 15.79 -11.84
N VAL A 337 -3.03 16.24 -12.19
CA VAL A 337 -3.40 17.67 -12.29
C VAL A 337 -4.52 17.96 -11.30
N ILE A 338 -4.43 19.09 -10.60
CA ILE A 338 -5.47 19.61 -9.71
C ILE A 338 -6.14 20.78 -10.43
N THR A 339 -7.43 20.66 -10.72
CA THR A 339 -8.24 21.73 -11.33
C THR A 339 -9.26 22.21 -10.32
N LEU A 340 -9.28 23.52 -10.08
CA LEU A 340 -10.25 24.20 -9.23
C LEU A 340 -11.25 24.95 -10.09
N LYS A 341 -12.54 24.78 -9.82
CA LYS A 341 -13.64 25.39 -10.53
C LYS A 341 -14.58 26.11 -9.57
N SER A 342 -15.12 27.24 -10.01
CA SER A 342 -16.25 27.89 -9.35
C SER A 342 -17.55 27.10 -9.51
N THR A 343 -18.61 27.54 -8.85
CA THR A 343 -19.94 26.88 -8.90
C THR A 343 -20.58 26.88 -10.29
N ASP A 344 -20.24 27.85 -11.15
CA ASP A 344 -20.68 27.91 -12.54
C ASP A 344 -19.81 27.09 -13.51
N GLY A 345 -18.76 26.42 -13.00
CA GLY A 345 -17.85 25.58 -13.77
C GLY A 345 -16.64 26.30 -14.38
N THR A 346 -16.50 27.61 -14.15
CA THR A 346 -15.32 28.36 -14.62
C THR A 346 -14.05 27.84 -13.92
N ILE A 347 -13.00 27.57 -14.69
CA ILE A 347 -11.70 27.16 -14.14
C ILE A 347 -11.04 28.38 -13.48
N LEU A 348 -10.79 28.25 -12.18
CA LEU A 348 -10.13 29.28 -11.36
C LEU A 348 -8.62 29.10 -11.33
N ARG A 349 -8.17 27.82 -11.24
CA ARG A 349 -6.75 27.47 -11.10
C ARG A 349 -6.50 26.04 -11.55
N GLU A 350 -5.34 25.80 -12.15
CA GLU A 350 -4.81 24.46 -12.40
C GLU A 350 -3.39 24.34 -11.85
N GLU A 351 -3.09 23.22 -11.22
CA GLU A 351 -1.76 22.89 -10.70
C GLU A 351 -1.32 21.55 -11.28
N ASP A 352 -0.18 21.52 -12.00
CA ASP A 352 0.32 20.36 -12.71
C ASP A 352 1.44 19.66 -11.92
N PHE A 353 1.19 18.44 -11.49
CA PHE A 353 2.11 17.59 -10.73
C PHE A 353 2.69 16.44 -11.56
N ARG A 354 2.43 16.35 -12.87
CA ARG A 354 2.89 15.24 -13.70
C ARG A 354 4.39 15.00 -13.62
N ARG A 355 5.19 16.05 -13.62
CA ARG A 355 6.64 15.94 -13.48
C ARG A 355 7.05 15.47 -12.08
N THR A 356 6.43 15.98 -11.04
CA THR A 356 6.68 15.58 -9.66
C THR A 356 6.29 14.13 -9.43
N CYS A 357 5.11 13.72 -9.88
CA CYS A 357 4.62 12.35 -9.73
C CYS A 357 5.41 11.31 -10.54
N ALA A 358 6.15 11.73 -11.57
CA ALA A 358 7.04 10.86 -12.34
C ALA A 358 8.37 10.57 -11.62
N LEU A 359 8.69 11.28 -10.53
CA LEU A 359 9.90 11.01 -9.76
C LEU A 359 9.80 9.64 -9.05
N PRO A 360 10.94 8.95 -8.85
CA PRO A 360 10.97 7.65 -8.18
C PRO A 360 10.54 7.73 -6.71
N LEU A 361 10.35 6.56 -6.10
CA LEU A 361 10.03 6.42 -4.67
C LEU A 361 8.76 7.19 -4.28
N HIS A 362 7.71 7.07 -5.11
CA HIS A 362 6.45 7.81 -4.94
C HIS A 362 6.68 9.32 -4.78
N ALA A 363 7.44 9.91 -5.71
CA ALA A 363 7.82 11.33 -5.67
C ALA A 363 8.57 11.73 -4.38
N GLY A 364 9.39 10.82 -3.85
CA GLY A 364 10.14 11.01 -2.61
C GLY A 364 9.42 10.62 -1.33
N ALA A 365 8.11 10.35 -1.37
CA ALA A 365 7.30 10.05 -0.18
C ALA A 365 7.77 8.81 0.60
N ASP A 366 8.39 7.82 -0.06
CA ASP A 366 9.00 6.65 0.62
C ASP A 366 10.22 7.06 1.48
N ILE A 367 10.91 8.12 1.11
CA ILE A 367 12.04 8.71 1.86
C ILE A 367 11.51 9.58 3.00
N ASP A 368 10.54 10.45 2.69
CA ASP A 368 9.98 11.40 3.65
C ASP A 368 9.33 10.73 4.85
N ILE A 369 8.70 9.55 4.66
CA ILE A 369 8.10 8.80 5.77
C ILE A 369 9.16 8.26 6.74
N VAL A 370 10.31 7.82 6.23
CA VAL A 370 11.41 7.35 7.08
C VAL A 370 12.10 8.53 7.76
N GLU A 371 12.23 9.67 7.07
CA GLU A 371 12.76 10.89 7.66
C GLU A 371 11.88 11.37 8.81
N ASP A 372 10.56 11.43 8.61
CA ASP A 372 9.59 11.80 9.64
C ASP A 372 9.66 10.85 10.84
N PHE A 373 9.71 9.54 10.61
CA PHE A 373 9.87 8.54 11.65
C PHE A 373 11.18 8.72 12.43
N CYS A 374 12.31 8.89 11.75
CA CYS A 374 13.60 9.13 12.39
C CYS A 374 13.60 10.43 13.22
N ASN A 375 12.99 11.49 12.71
CA ASN A 375 12.87 12.77 13.43
C ASN A 375 12.01 12.60 14.69
N ALA A 376 10.88 11.92 14.58
CA ALA A 376 10.01 11.62 15.70
C ALA A 376 10.72 10.76 16.77
N VAL A 377 11.49 9.74 16.37
CA VAL A 377 12.30 8.91 17.28
C VAL A 377 13.39 9.73 18.01
N ARG A 378 14.00 10.70 17.31
CA ARG A 378 15.02 11.58 17.97
C ARG A 378 14.42 12.51 18.98
N THR A 379 13.26 13.07 18.71
CA THR A 379 12.63 14.14 19.48
C THR A 379 11.58 13.66 20.48
N GLY A 380 11.13 12.42 20.37
CA GLY A 380 9.99 11.90 21.13
C GLY A 380 8.64 12.49 20.68
N SER A 381 8.58 13.10 19.47
CA SER A 381 7.35 13.64 18.91
C SER A 381 6.53 12.56 18.20
N GLN A 382 5.33 12.93 17.70
CA GLN A 382 4.53 12.06 16.87
C GLN A 382 4.92 12.23 15.38
N THR A 383 4.77 11.15 14.62
CA THR A 383 4.86 11.20 13.15
C THR A 383 3.60 11.80 12.53
N ARG A 384 3.66 12.12 11.25
CA ARG A 384 2.45 12.57 10.49
C ARG A 384 1.38 11.50 10.35
N CYS A 385 1.74 10.24 10.51
CA CYS A 385 0.86 9.11 10.37
C CYS A 385 1.08 8.06 11.47
N PRO A 386 0.83 8.37 12.75
CA PRO A 386 0.92 7.37 13.81
C PRO A 386 -0.16 6.30 13.62
N LEU A 387 0.06 5.09 14.16
CA LEU A 387 -0.91 3.98 14.03
C LEU A 387 -2.33 4.38 14.47
N ARG A 388 -2.44 5.17 15.53
CA ARG A 388 -3.73 5.65 16.06
C ARG A 388 -4.55 6.42 15.00
N ASP A 389 -3.90 7.31 14.23
CA ASP A 389 -4.58 8.15 13.25
C ASP A 389 -5.02 7.36 12.00
N SER A 390 -4.52 6.14 11.84
CA SER A 390 -4.91 5.21 10.76
C SER A 390 -6.14 4.37 11.13
N LEU A 391 -6.47 4.29 12.41
CA LEU A 391 -7.51 3.39 12.91
C LEU A 391 -8.90 3.67 12.34
N PRO A 392 -9.40 4.92 12.28
CA PRO A 392 -10.72 5.20 11.71
C PRO A 392 -10.89 4.75 10.26
N GLY A 393 -9.84 4.96 9.43
CA GLY A 393 -9.85 4.51 8.04
C GLY A 393 -9.87 2.99 7.91
N LEU A 394 -9.15 2.28 8.77
CA LEU A 394 -9.15 0.82 8.81
C LEU A 394 -10.49 0.27 9.31
N GLU A 395 -11.10 0.88 10.32
CA GLU A 395 -12.44 0.53 10.79
C GLU A 395 -13.44 0.60 9.64
N ALA A 396 -13.43 1.70 8.89
CA ALA A 396 -14.29 1.85 7.72
C ALA A 396 -13.99 0.78 6.63
N CYS A 397 -12.73 0.42 6.38
CA CYS A 397 -12.37 -0.65 5.44
C CYS A 397 -12.97 -2.00 5.86
N PHE A 398 -12.85 -2.36 7.13
CA PHE A 398 -13.42 -3.62 7.64
C PHE A 398 -14.95 -3.62 7.64
N GLU A 399 -15.61 -2.49 7.91
CA GLU A 399 -17.06 -2.35 7.82
C GLU A 399 -17.56 -2.44 6.36
N VAL A 400 -16.80 -1.88 5.40
CA VAL A 400 -17.06 -2.02 3.96
C VAL A 400 -17.09 -3.50 3.56
N GLU A 401 -16.12 -4.28 4.01
CA GLU A 401 -16.06 -5.72 3.71
C GLU A 401 -17.14 -6.51 4.43
N ALA A 402 -17.48 -6.17 5.66
CA ALA A 402 -18.54 -6.82 6.42
C ALA A 402 -19.97 -6.53 5.88
N GLY A 403 -20.16 -5.38 5.26
CA GLY A 403 -21.44 -4.92 4.70
C GLY A 403 -21.71 -5.37 3.26
N LEU A 404 -20.89 -6.24 2.69
CA LEU A 404 -21.09 -6.80 1.35
C LEU A 404 -22.29 -7.76 1.34
N CYS A 405 -23.30 -7.41 0.57
CA CYS A 405 -24.49 -8.22 0.33
C CYS A 405 -24.34 -9.06 -0.94
#